data_a24b58ee6b7cb761af92c48a3481d3d8
#
_entry.id   a24b58ee6b7cb761af92c48a3481d3d8
#
_cell.length_a   1.000
_cell.length_b   1.000
_cell.length_c   1.000
_cell.angle_alpha   90.00
_cell.angle_beta   90.00
_cell.angle_gamma   90.00
#
_symmetry.space_group_name_H-M   'P 1'
#
loop_
_entity.id
_entity.type
_entity.pdbx_description
1 polymer ?
#
loop_
_entity_poly.entity_id
_entity_poly.type
_entity_poly.pdbx_seq_one_letter_code
_entity_poly.pdbx_strand_id
1 'polypeptide(L)'
;MVAAVTTAWLLLWAAACAQSGQDFYDFKAVNIRGKLVSLEKYRGSVSLVVNVASECGFTDQNYRALQQLQRDLGPHHFNVLAFPCNQFGQQEPDSNREIENFARRTYSVSFPMFSKIAVTGTGAHPAFKYLTQTSGKEPNWNFWKYLVAPDGKVVGAWDPTVPVEEIKPHITEQVKNLILRKREDL
;
A
#
# COMPACT_ATOMS: atom_id res chain seq x y z
N MET A 1 46.58 31.59 -48.46
CA MET A 1 45.16 31.20 -48.35
C MET A 1 45.07 30.23 -47.19
N VAL A 2 44.55 30.70 -46.03
CA VAL A 2 44.38 29.90 -44.81
C VAL A 2 42.89 29.69 -44.67
N ALA A 3 42.43 28.43 -44.79
CA ALA A 3 41.04 28.04 -44.57
C ALA A 3 40.76 27.89 -43.09
N ALA A 4 39.86 28.72 -42.57
CA ALA A 4 39.37 28.61 -41.19
C ALA A 4 38.33 27.48 -41.10
N VAL A 5 38.62 26.46 -40.31
CA VAL A 5 37.67 25.40 -39.98
C VAL A 5 36.93 25.84 -38.73
N THR A 6 35.68 26.23 -38.89
CA THR A 6 34.75 26.49 -37.76
C THR A 6 34.12 25.18 -37.32
N THR A 7 34.59 24.66 -36.16
CA THR A 7 33.96 23.55 -35.48
C THR A 7 32.73 24.05 -34.70
N ALA A 8 31.54 23.72 -35.21
CA ALA A 8 30.28 23.96 -34.52
C ALA A 8 30.10 22.92 -33.40
N TRP A 9 30.15 23.33 -32.14
CA TRP A 9 29.82 22.54 -31.01
C TRP A 9 28.30 22.48 -30.86
N LEU A 10 27.69 21.38 -31.28
CA LEU A 10 26.30 21.06 -30.98
C LEU A 10 26.22 20.61 -29.50
N LEU A 11 25.78 21.53 -28.65
CA LEU A 11 25.38 21.23 -27.27
C LEU A 11 24.06 20.43 -27.32
N LEU A 12 24.15 19.12 -27.28
CA LEU A 12 23.03 18.23 -26.98
C LEU A 12 22.62 18.43 -25.52
N TRP A 13 21.59 19.25 -25.29
CA TRP A 13 20.86 19.25 -24.04
C TRP A 13 20.03 17.96 -24.02
N ALA A 14 20.57 16.92 -23.39
CA ALA A 14 19.77 15.80 -22.95
C ALA A 14 18.86 16.32 -21.83
N ALA A 15 17.62 16.63 -22.16
CA ALA A 15 16.57 16.80 -21.17
C ALA A 15 16.43 15.44 -20.47
N ALA A 16 17.09 15.31 -19.32
CA ALA A 16 16.80 14.23 -18.38
C ALA A 16 15.36 14.43 -17.94
N CYS A 17 14.43 13.79 -18.67
CA CYS A 17 13.08 13.55 -18.19
C CYS A 17 13.29 12.68 -16.94
N ALA A 18 13.23 13.30 -15.76
CA ALA A 18 13.14 12.57 -14.51
C ALA A 18 11.85 11.74 -14.62
N GLN A 19 11.98 10.51 -15.07
CA GLN A 19 10.94 9.52 -14.89
C GLN A 19 10.76 9.41 -13.36
N SER A 20 9.72 10.06 -12.86
CA SER A 20 9.20 9.74 -11.54
C SER A 20 8.92 8.25 -11.59
N GLY A 21 9.78 7.45 -10.92
CA GLY A 21 9.64 6.00 -10.91
C GLY A 21 8.24 5.65 -10.45
N GLN A 22 7.68 4.56 -10.98
CA GLN A 22 6.39 4.01 -10.57
C GLN A 22 6.31 3.90 -9.04
N ASP A 23 5.19 4.29 -8.47
CA ASP A 23 4.91 4.17 -7.04
C ASP A 23 3.65 3.32 -6.78
N PHE A 24 3.32 3.10 -5.52
CA PHE A 24 2.20 2.23 -5.14
C PHE A 24 0.85 2.70 -5.70
N TYR A 25 0.62 4.00 -5.81
CA TYR A 25 -0.66 4.53 -6.26
C TYR A 25 -0.87 4.49 -7.77
N ASP A 26 0.19 4.21 -8.56
CA ASP A 26 0.08 4.02 -10.01
C ASP A 26 -0.60 2.69 -10.40
N PHE A 27 -0.74 1.76 -9.47
CA PHE A 27 -1.37 0.47 -9.73
C PHE A 27 -2.90 0.54 -9.65
N LYS A 28 -3.53 -0.48 -10.23
CA LYS A 28 -4.97 -0.74 -10.13
C LYS A 28 -5.19 -2.08 -9.44
N ALA A 29 -6.29 -2.21 -8.72
CA ALA A 29 -6.68 -3.46 -8.09
C ALA A 29 -8.20 -3.63 -8.16
N VAL A 30 -8.67 -4.87 -8.13
CA VAL A 30 -10.11 -5.17 -8.09
C VAL A 30 -10.56 -5.10 -6.63
N ASN A 31 -11.59 -4.32 -6.32
CA ASN A 31 -12.15 -4.27 -4.97
C ASN A 31 -12.89 -5.58 -4.63
N ILE A 32 -13.24 -5.77 -3.37
CA ILE A 32 -13.89 -7.00 -2.88
C ILE A 32 -15.20 -7.33 -3.59
N ARG A 33 -15.84 -6.34 -4.22
CA ARG A 33 -17.10 -6.47 -4.98
C ARG A 33 -16.91 -6.62 -6.49
N GLY A 34 -15.67 -6.85 -6.94
CA GLY A 34 -15.35 -7.14 -8.34
C GLY A 34 -15.14 -5.92 -9.25
N LYS A 35 -15.13 -4.69 -8.72
CA LYS A 35 -14.91 -3.48 -9.51
C LYS A 35 -13.42 -3.13 -9.56
N LEU A 36 -12.88 -2.87 -10.76
CA LEU A 36 -11.53 -2.34 -10.94
C LEU A 36 -11.44 -0.91 -10.38
N VAL A 37 -10.45 -0.68 -9.51
CA VAL A 37 -10.21 0.59 -8.81
C VAL A 37 -8.77 1.02 -9.04
N SER A 38 -8.57 2.28 -9.42
CA SER A 38 -7.24 2.89 -9.40
C SER A 38 -6.83 3.20 -7.96
N LEU A 39 -5.62 2.79 -7.56
CA LEU A 39 -5.07 3.14 -6.25
C LEU A 39 -4.68 4.63 -6.16
N GLU A 40 -4.65 5.33 -7.29
CA GLU A 40 -4.46 6.79 -7.38
C GLU A 40 -5.43 7.58 -6.48
N LYS A 41 -6.64 7.05 -6.27
CA LYS A 41 -7.62 7.68 -5.36
C LYS A 41 -7.15 7.82 -3.91
N TYR A 42 -6.12 7.08 -3.52
CA TYR A 42 -5.52 7.13 -2.18
C TYR A 42 -4.26 8.00 -2.12
N ARG A 43 -3.77 8.46 -3.27
CA ARG A 43 -2.63 9.39 -3.32
C ARG A 43 -2.94 10.65 -2.51
N GLY A 44 -1.94 11.15 -1.80
CA GLY A 44 -2.12 12.27 -0.87
C GLY A 44 -2.66 11.87 0.51
N SER A 45 -2.93 10.57 0.73
CA SER A 45 -3.22 9.99 2.05
C SER A 45 -2.16 8.97 2.42
N VAL A 46 -2.01 8.70 3.71
CA VAL A 46 -1.16 7.63 4.23
C VAL A 46 -1.95 6.32 4.13
N SER A 47 -1.33 5.24 3.64
CA SER A 47 -1.97 3.93 3.53
C SER A 47 -1.20 2.86 4.29
N LEU A 48 -1.90 2.03 5.05
CA LEU A 48 -1.38 0.79 5.61
C LEU A 48 -1.93 -0.39 4.81
N VAL A 49 -1.07 -1.01 4.00
CA VAL A 49 -1.43 -2.13 3.12
C VAL A 49 -1.17 -3.44 3.85
N VAL A 50 -2.18 -4.31 3.93
CA VAL A 50 -2.13 -5.54 4.72
C VAL A 50 -2.67 -6.72 3.91
N ASN A 51 -1.95 -7.84 3.87
CA ASN A 51 -2.49 -9.10 3.37
C ASN A 51 -3.23 -9.80 4.50
N VAL A 52 -4.54 -10.02 4.32
CA VAL A 52 -5.42 -10.52 5.38
C VAL A 52 -5.91 -11.94 5.12
N ALA A 53 -6.32 -12.62 6.19
CA ALA A 53 -6.94 -13.94 6.15
C ALA A 53 -7.99 -14.08 7.27
N SER A 54 -9.05 -14.87 7.01
CA SER A 54 -10.19 -15.03 7.94
C SER A 54 -10.00 -16.14 8.96
N GLU A 55 -9.10 -17.12 8.69
CA GLU A 55 -8.91 -18.33 9.52
C GLU A 55 -7.50 -18.43 10.13
N CYS A 56 -6.82 -17.31 10.29
CA CYS A 56 -5.47 -17.23 10.85
C CYS A 56 -5.51 -16.96 12.36
N GLY A 57 -4.53 -17.47 13.11
CA GLY A 57 -4.39 -17.15 14.54
C GLY A 57 -4.20 -15.66 14.81
N PHE A 58 -3.70 -14.90 13.85
CA PHE A 58 -3.55 -13.45 13.92
C PHE A 58 -4.80 -12.65 13.52
N THR A 59 -5.87 -13.31 13.06
CA THR A 59 -7.06 -12.65 12.47
C THR A 59 -7.75 -11.71 13.46
N ASP A 60 -8.15 -12.22 14.64
CA ASP A 60 -8.93 -11.45 15.59
C ASP A 60 -8.20 -10.19 16.06
N GLN A 61 -6.96 -10.35 16.49
CA GLN A 61 -6.13 -9.25 16.98
C GLN A 61 -5.92 -8.18 15.89
N ASN A 62 -5.56 -8.60 14.68
CA ASN A 62 -5.26 -7.66 13.60
C ASN A 62 -6.50 -6.93 13.09
N TYR A 63 -7.61 -7.63 12.82
CA TYR A 63 -8.82 -6.97 12.34
C TYR A 63 -9.35 -5.94 13.33
N ARG A 64 -9.35 -6.24 14.65
CA ARG A 64 -9.76 -5.29 15.69
C ARG A 64 -8.85 -4.07 15.72
N ALA A 65 -7.54 -4.27 15.72
CA ALA A 65 -6.57 -3.19 15.80
C ALA A 65 -6.58 -2.34 14.52
N LEU A 66 -6.66 -2.94 13.33
CA LEU A 66 -6.75 -2.24 12.06
C LEU A 66 -8.04 -1.41 11.96
N GLN A 67 -9.17 -1.95 12.39
CA GLN A 67 -10.44 -1.21 12.39
C GLN A 67 -10.43 -0.06 13.39
N GLN A 68 -9.83 -0.24 14.57
CA GLN A 68 -9.64 0.86 15.51
C GLN A 68 -8.75 1.96 14.92
N LEU A 69 -7.65 1.58 14.28
CA LEU A 69 -6.75 2.51 13.59
C LEU A 69 -7.47 3.29 12.48
N GLN A 70 -8.31 2.61 11.68
CA GLN A 70 -9.13 3.26 10.65
C GLN A 70 -10.12 4.27 11.25
N ARG A 71 -10.75 3.94 12.38
CA ARG A 71 -11.65 4.89 13.08
C ARG A 71 -10.90 6.11 13.57
N ASP A 72 -9.72 5.91 14.19
CA ASP A 72 -8.94 6.98 14.81
C ASP A 72 -8.32 7.92 13.77
N LEU A 73 -7.76 7.38 12.70
CA LEU A 73 -6.94 8.12 11.73
C LEU A 73 -7.60 8.33 10.37
N GLY A 74 -8.66 7.58 10.04
CA GLY A 74 -9.37 7.72 8.77
C GLY A 74 -9.81 9.16 8.45
N PRO A 75 -10.36 9.94 9.41
CA PRO A 75 -10.69 11.34 9.21
C PRO A 75 -9.48 12.24 8.91
N HIS A 76 -8.26 11.76 9.13
CA HIS A 76 -7.01 12.52 9.00
C HIS A 76 -6.17 12.06 7.80
N HIS A 77 -6.80 11.67 6.69
CA HIS A 77 -6.12 11.23 5.47
C HIS A 77 -5.30 9.94 5.66
N PHE A 78 -5.91 8.95 6.28
CA PHE A 78 -5.35 7.61 6.46
C PHE A 78 -6.33 6.55 5.99
N ASN A 79 -5.82 5.45 5.39
CA ASN A 79 -6.62 4.28 5.06
C ASN A 79 -5.84 3.00 5.34
N VAL A 80 -6.54 2.00 5.89
CA VAL A 80 -6.13 0.61 5.78
C VAL A 80 -6.60 0.07 4.43
N LEU A 81 -5.71 -0.59 3.68
CA LEU A 81 -6.01 -1.25 2.41
C LEU A 81 -5.80 -2.75 2.58
N ALA A 82 -6.89 -3.51 2.68
CA ALA A 82 -6.84 -4.94 2.99
C ALA A 82 -6.96 -5.80 1.72
N PHE A 83 -5.98 -6.69 1.54
CA PHE A 83 -5.91 -7.62 0.42
C PHE A 83 -5.98 -9.07 0.94
N PRO A 84 -7.11 -9.78 0.79
CA PRO A 84 -7.20 -11.18 1.15
C PRO A 84 -6.22 -12.03 0.34
N CYS A 85 -5.60 -13.01 0.99
CA CYS A 85 -4.63 -13.90 0.36
C CYS A 85 -4.73 -15.31 0.95
N ASN A 86 -4.82 -16.34 0.08
CA ASN A 86 -4.93 -17.73 0.50
C ASN A 86 -3.61 -18.51 0.40
N GLN A 87 -2.47 -17.83 0.17
CA GLN A 87 -1.17 -18.50 -0.07
C GLN A 87 -0.52 -19.04 1.20
N PHE A 88 -0.94 -18.59 2.38
CA PHE A 88 -0.32 -18.96 3.65
C PHE A 88 -1.27 -19.82 4.48
N GLY A 89 -0.99 -21.12 4.51
CA GLY A 89 -1.77 -22.09 5.26
C GLY A 89 -3.20 -22.29 4.76
N GLN A 90 -3.55 -21.78 3.58
CA GLN A 90 -4.92 -21.81 3.03
C GLN A 90 -5.96 -21.25 4.01
N GLN A 91 -5.61 -20.14 4.67
CA GLN A 91 -6.42 -19.52 5.73
C GLN A 91 -7.36 -18.42 5.24
N GLU A 92 -7.52 -18.28 3.91
CA GLU A 92 -8.52 -17.43 3.25
C GLU A 92 -9.23 -18.18 2.14
N PRO A 93 -9.89 -19.34 2.43
CA PRO A 93 -10.42 -20.22 1.39
C PRO A 93 -11.69 -19.70 0.73
N ASP A 94 -12.46 -18.88 1.42
CA ASP A 94 -13.80 -18.47 1.03
C ASP A 94 -13.83 -17.52 -0.18
N SER A 95 -15.03 -17.30 -0.73
CA SER A 95 -15.26 -16.32 -1.79
C SER A 95 -15.09 -14.87 -1.28
N ASN A 96 -14.82 -13.94 -2.20
CA ASN A 96 -14.72 -12.51 -1.86
C ASN A 96 -15.96 -12.00 -1.11
N ARG A 97 -17.17 -12.47 -1.47
CA ARG A 97 -18.41 -12.09 -0.80
C ARG A 97 -18.45 -12.58 0.65
N GLU A 98 -18.02 -13.80 0.89
CA GLU A 98 -17.97 -14.39 2.23
C GLU A 98 -16.91 -13.71 3.09
N ILE A 99 -15.74 -13.41 2.53
CA ILE A 99 -14.69 -12.64 3.18
C ILE A 99 -15.19 -11.23 3.58
N GLU A 100 -15.86 -10.52 2.68
CA GLU A 100 -16.46 -9.22 2.98
C GLU A 100 -17.49 -9.33 4.11
N ASN A 101 -18.38 -10.32 4.04
CA ASN A 101 -19.39 -10.56 5.07
C ASN A 101 -18.76 -10.87 6.43
N PHE A 102 -17.75 -11.73 6.47
CA PHE A 102 -17.02 -12.05 7.70
C PHE A 102 -16.41 -10.80 8.33
N ALA A 103 -15.63 -10.04 7.56
CA ALA A 103 -14.96 -8.85 8.06
C ALA A 103 -15.96 -7.79 8.58
N ARG A 104 -17.03 -7.54 7.83
CA ARG A 104 -18.04 -6.54 8.21
C ARG A 104 -18.90 -6.95 9.39
N ARG A 105 -19.35 -8.21 9.44
CA ARG A 105 -20.23 -8.68 10.51
C ARG A 105 -19.48 -8.91 11.82
N THR A 106 -18.27 -9.46 11.75
CA THR A 106 -17.48 -9.82 12.93
C THR A 106 -16.74 -8.62 13.53
N TYR A 107 -16.17 -7.75 12.65
CA TYR A 107 -15.28 -6.66 13.09
C TYR A 107 -15.79 -5.27 12.75
N SER A 108 -16.96 -5.15 12.11
CA SER A 108 -17.51 -3.87 11.66
C SER A 108 -16.55 -3.09 10.75
N VAL A 109 -15.82 -3.80 9.89
CA VAL A 109 -14.79 -3.22 9.02
C VAL A 109 -15.38 -2.12 8.14
N SER A 110 -14.77 -0.95 8.17
CA SER A 110 -15.09 0.21 7.33
C SER A 110 -13.99 0.56 6.33
N PHE A 111 -12.79 0.02 6.48
CA PHE A 111 -11.69 0.27 5.55
C PHE A 111 -11.89 -0.45 4.20
N PRO A 112 -11.24 0.04 3.12
CA PRO A 112 -11.27 -0.59 1.82
C PRO A 112 -10.75 -2.03 1.83
N MET A 113 -11.52 -2.93 1.22
CA MET A 113 -11.15 -4.32 0.99
C MET A 113 -11.10 -4.61 -0.52
N PHE A 114 -10.13 -5.40 -0.92
CA PHE A 114 -9.91 -5.81 -2.30
C PHE A 114 -10.23 -7.30 -2.50
N SER A 115 -10.37 -7.70 -3.75
CA SER A 115 -10.52 -9.12 -4.12
C SER A 115 -9.28 -9.91 -3.74
N LYS A 116 -9.46 -11.18 -3.42
CA LYS A 116 -8.37 -12.10 -3.09
C LYS A 116 -7.33 -12.16 -4.19
N ILE A 117 -6.05 -12.04 -3.82
CA ILE A 117 -4.90 -12.02 -4.72
C ILE A 117 -3.78 -12.95 -4.23
N ALA A 118 -2.81 -13.21 -5.10
CA ALA A 118 -1.50 -13.68 -4.70
C ALA A 118 -0.62 -12.47 -4.33
N VAL A 119 0.17 -12.59 -3.26
CA VAL A 119 1.05 -11.52 -2.76
C VAL A 119 2.53 -11.86 -2.89
N THR A 120 2.85 -13.13 -3.18
CA THR A 120 4.22 -13.64 -3.36
C THR A 120 4.31 -14.54 -4.58
N GLY A 121 5.54 -14.78 -5.07
CA GLY A 121 5.81 -15.59 -6.24
C GLY A 121 5.59 -14.86 -7.56
N THR A 122 5.71 -15.61 -8.67
CA THR A 122 5.62 -15.05 -10.04
C THR A 122 4.24 -14.50 -10.36
N GLY A 123 3.18 -15.07 -9.77
CA GLY A 123 1.79 -14.62 -9.92
C GLY A 123 1.36 -13.51 -8.97
N ALA A 124 2.26 -12.94 -8.18
CA ALA A 124 1.92 -11.87 -7.25
C ALA A 124 1.34 -10.66 -7.97
N HIS A 125 0.35 -10.03 -7.33
CA HIS A 125 -0.25 -8.80 -7.83
C HIS A 125 0.82 -7.70 -8.01
N PRO A 126 0.80 -6.92 -9.10
CA PRO A 126 1.83 -5.90 -9.37
C PRO A 126 2.07 -4.92 -8.23
N ALA A 127 1.01 -4.49 -7.52
CA ALA A 127 1.13 -3.62 -6.36
C ALA A 127 1.93 -4.29 -5.22
N PHE A 128 1.76 -5.60 -4.99
CA PHE A 128 2.54 -6.33 -3.99
C PHE A 128 3.98 -6.60 -4.45
N LYS A 129 4.22 -6.83 -5.75
CA LYS A 129 5.59 -6.87 -6.28
C LYS A 129 6.33 -5.56 -6.00
N TYR A 130 5.67 -4.43 -6.22
CA TYR A 130 6.23 -3.12 -5.87
C TYR A 130 6.56 -3.00 -4.38
N LEU A 131 5.61 -3.36 -3.49
CA LEU A 131 5.81 -3.31 -2.04
C LEU A 131 7.02 -4.15 -1.59
N THR A 132 7.11 -5.39 -2.08
CA THR A 132 8.17 -6.34 -1.71
C THR A 132 9.53 -5.94 -2.27
N GLN A 133 9.59 -5.50 -3.52
CA GLN A 133 10.82 -5.07 -4.16
C GLN A 133 11.37 -3.79 -3.55
N THR A 134 10.49 -2.82 -3.27
CA THR A 134 10.89 -1.52 -2.71
C THR A 134 11.32 -1.62 -1.24
N SER A 135 10.61 -2.42 -0.44
CA SER A 135 10.94 -2.61 0.98
C SER A 135 12.07 -3.63 1.21
N GLY A 136 12.34 -4.50 0.23
CA GLY A 136 13.22 -5.66 0.40
C GLY A 136 12.66 -6.73 1.34
N LYS A 137 11.35 -6.68 1.64
CA LYS A 137 10.67 -7.59 2.58
C LYS A 137 9.48 -8.25 1.91
N GLU A 138 9.55 -9.57 1.76
CA GLU A 138 8.51 -10.39 1.14
C GLU A 138 7.63 -11.06 2.19
N PRO A 139 6.30 -11.09 2.02
CA PRO A 139 5.42 -11.78 2.93
C PRO A 139 5.70 -13.28 2.93
N ASN A 140 5.87 -13.84 4.11
CA ASN A 140 5.99 -15.27 4.36
C ASN A 140 4.84 -15.81 5.22
N TRP A 141 3.91 -14.96 5.63
CA TRP A 141 2.69 -15.29 6.35
C TRP A 141 1.59 -14.24 6.15
N ASN A 142 0.41 -14.48 6.69
CA ASN A 142 -0.70 -13.53 6.72
C ASN A 142 -0.38 -12.33 7.62
N PHE A 143 -0.98 -11.17 7.35
CA PHE A 143 -0.90 -9.94 8.14
C PHE A 143 0.47 -9.24 8.15
N TRP A 144 1.24 -9.36 7.06
CA TRP A 144 2.30 -8.40 6.78
C TRP A 144 1.71 -7.01 6.54
N LYS A 145 2.42 -6.00 6.98
CA LYS A 145 1.95 -4.61 6.96
C LYS A 145 2.98 -3.72 6.29
N TYR A 146 2.54 -2.98 5.27
CA TYR A 146 3.39 -2.05 4.52
C TYR A 146 2.82 -0.65 4.67
N LEU A 147 3.64 0.30 5.15
CA LEU A 147 3.26 1.70 5.27
C LEU A 147 3.68 2.46 4.01
N VAL A 148 2.70 3.08 3.36
CA VAL A 148 2.89 3.85 2.14
C VAL A 148 2.61 5.32 2.45
N ALA A 149 3.59 6.18 2.14
CA ALA A 149 3.49 7.62 2.29
C ALA A 149 2.53 8.25 1.26
N PRO A 150 2.11 9.51 1.43
CA PRO A 150 1.20 10.20 0.50
C PRO A 150 1.69 10.26 -0.96
N ASP A 151 2.99 10.20 -1.19
CA ASP A 151 3.61 10.17 -2.53
C ASP A 151 3.71 8.76 -3.15
N GLY A 152 3.19 7.73 -2.48
CA GLY A 152 3.18 6.35 -2.95
C GLY A 152 4.45 5.56 -2.65
N LYS A 153 5.41 6.12 -1.93
CA LYS A 153 6.65 5.43 -1.53
C LYS A 153 6.45 4.60 -0.27
N VAL A 154 7.06 3.42 -0.22
CA VAL A 154 7.04 2.55 0.96
C VAL A 154 8.01 3.10 2.00
N VAL A 155 7.52 3.39 3.20
CA VAL A 155 8.30 3.96 4.30
C VAL A 155 8.45 3.02 5.49
N GLY A 156 7.80 1.85 5.46
CA GLY A 156 7.94 0.82 6.48
C GLY A 156 7.31 -0.50 6.07
N ALA A 157 7.83 -1.59 6.62
CA ALA A 157 7.28 -2.94 6.43
C ALA A 157 7.54 -3.79 7.68
N TRP A 158 6.49 -4.46 8.16
CA TRP A 158 6.53 -5.25 9.39
C TRP A 158 5.88 -6.61 9.20
N ASP A 159 6.47 -7.62 9.79
CA ASP A 159 5.93 -8.98 9.81
C ASP A 159 4.71 -9.10 10.75
N PRO A 160 4.00 -10.24 10.73
CA PRO A 160 2.79 -10.43 11.53
C PRO A 160 2.98 -10.37 13.03
N THR A 161 4.18 -10.62 13.53
CA THR A 161 4.48 -10.64 14.98
C THR A 161 4.53 -9.24 15.59
N VAL A 162 4.73 -8.22 14.74
CA VAL A 162 4.70 -6.81 15.18
C VAL A 162 3.25 -6.34 15.27
N PRO A 163 2.74 -6.04 16.48
CA PRO A 163 1.37 -5.58 16.66
C PRO A 163 1.15 -4.18 16.08
N VAL A 164 -0.09 -3.89 15.71
CA VAL A 164 -0.46 -2.58 15.13
C VAL A 164 -0.13 -1.42 16.07
N GLU A 165 -0.20 -1.64 17.37
CA GLU A 165 0.11 -0.65 18.40
C GLU A 165 1.56 -0.16 18.33
N GLU A 166 2.50 -1.03 17.99
CA GLU A 166 3.90 -0.65 17.79
C GLU A 166 4.13 0.11 16.49
N ILE A 167 3.28 -0.12 15.48
CA ILE A 167 3.36 0.57 14.18
C ILE A 167 2.66 1.95 14.25
N LYS A 168 1.67 2.12 15.12
CA LYS A 168 0.87 3.35 15.24
C LYS A 168 1.70 4.64 15.36
N PRO A 169 2.81 4.71 16.11
CA PRO A 169 3.66 5.91 16.16
C PRO A 169 4.21 6.31 14.78
N HIS A 170 4.66 5.34 13.97
CA HIS A 170 5.17 5.59 12.63
C HIS A 170 4.08 6.13 11.69
N ILE A 171 2.87 5.55 11.78
CA ILE A 171 1.71 6.02 11.01
C ILE A 171 1.34 7.44 11.41
N THR A 172 1.26 7.70 12.71
CA THR A 172 0.89 9.01 13.27
C THR A 172 1.88 10.08 12.86
N GLU A 173 3.17 9.78 12.80
CA GLU A 173 4.20 10.69 12.31
C GLU A 173 3.95 11.07 10.85
N GLN A 174 3.68 10.09 9.97
CA GLN A 174 3.37 10.36 8.56
C GLN A 174 2.12 11.22 8.41
N VAL A 175 1.08 10.95 9.18
CA VAL A 175 -0.17 11.75 9.16
C VAL A 175 0.07 13.18 9.66
N LYS A 176 0.83 13.37 10.75
CA LYS A 176 1.19 14.69 11.25
C LYS A 176 1.97 15.49 10.22
N ASN A 177 2.99 14.89 9.59
CA ASN A 177 3.78 15.55 8.56
C ASN A 177 2.94 15.95 7.36
N LEU A 178 1.96 15.14 6.96
CA LEU A 178 1.02 15.48 5.90
C LEU A 178 0.16 16.70 6.28
N ILE A 179 -0.38 16.73 7.50
CA ILE A 179 -1.22 17.85 7.98
C ILE A 179 -0.41 19.16 8.04
N LEU A 180 0.83 19.11 8.52
CA LEU A 180 1.71 20.29 8.61
C LEU A 180 2.00 20.86 7.21
N ARG A 181 2.39 20.03 6.24
CA ARG A 181 2.62 20.47 4.86
C ARG A 181 1.39 21.13 4.24
N LYS A 182 0.21 20.54 4.41
CA LYS A 182 -1.05 21.14 3.91
C LYS A 182 -1.37 22.49 4.52
N ARG A 183 -0.88 22.80 5.73
CA ARG A 183 -1.06 24.13 6.36
C ARG A 183 -0.08 25.16 5.82
N GLU A 184 1.12 24.73 5.42
CA GLU A 184 2.13 25.61 4.83
C GLU A 184 1.77 26.01 3.39
N ASP A 185 0.97 25.20 2.69
CA ASP A 185 0.53 25.43 1.32
C ASP A 185 -0.75 26.33 1.22
N LEU A 186 -1.32 26.79 2.36
CA LEU A 186 -2.52 27.64 2.44
C LEU A 186 -2.18 29.10 2.76
#